data_4772d69c21c8bcb22da6a2c2db6be006
#
_entry.id   4772d69c21c8bcb22da6a2c2db6be006
#
_cell.length_a   1.000
_cell.length_b   1.000
_cell.length_c   1.000
_cell.angle_alpha   90.00
_cell.angle_beta   90.00
_cell.angle_gamma   90.00
#
_symmetry.space_group_name_H-M   'P 1'
#
loop_
_entity.id
_entity.type
_entity.pdbx_description
1 polymer ?
#
loop_
_entity_poly.entity_id
_entity_poly.type
_entity_poly.pdbx_seq_one_letter_code
_entity_poly.pdbx_strand_id
1 'polypeptide(L)'
;MPYEKIGKNEPVCIADEVPFDVPESWAWVRLKDITIKEIKRGKSPTYANSGNVLVFAQKCNTKAGNIDLSLTKHLDLKVFTKYPDEEYMRDNDIVINSTGNGTLGRIGVFRDSDRIDDCIIVPDSHVTTVRVNAALISDYIYYTLTYYQPYLEKNCSGSTNQTELKPAVIANLFIPVPPYAEQRRIVQKLSDVLPLVMVYNDKETALETYNNDFPSQLKKSILQYAVQGKLVPQDPADEPASVLLARIRAEKEQLIKSGKIKRDKHESVIFRRDNSYYERVDGIERCIDDEIPFEIPDGWEWVRLKNIVNVVSARRVHQSDWKESGVPFYRAREIAKLADDGYVDNELFISENLYNEFSKSGAPQSGDLMVTAVGTLGKVYIVQQTDKFYYKDASVICFMNFGKLNPEYLKLIMMSPFMVSAIKDHSTGTTVGTITLVTANEYLVPVPPFLEQTRIVAHFRKLNHLINPCNM
;
A
#
# COMPACT_ATOMS: atom_id res chain seq x y z
N MET A 1 -34.41 6.91 -37.93
CA MET A 1 -33.42 5.84 -38.09
C MET A 1 -32.32 6.34 -39.02
N PRO A 2 -31.05 6.18 -38.74
CA PRO A 2 -29.93 6.55 -39.61
C PRO A 2 -29.73 5.53 -40.72
N TYR A 3 -29.41 6.01 -41.91
CA TYR A 3 -29.11 5.20 -43.09
C TYR A 3 -27.79 5.63 -43.71
N GLU A 4 -26.96 4.69 -44.15
CA GLU A 4 -25.74 4.95 -44.90
C GLU A 4 -25.97 4.59 -46.37
N LYS A 5 -25.58 5.49 -47.29
CA LYS A 5 -25.60 5.24 -48.73
C LYS A 5 -24.16 5.24 -49.27
N ILE A 6 -23.73 4.13 -49.84
CA ILE A 6 -22.39 4.00 -50.39
C ILE A 6 -22.51 3.96 -51.93
N GLY A 7 -22.06 5.01 -52.58
CA GLY A 7 -22.07 5.14 -54.03
C GLY A 7 -23.48 5.10 -54.63
N LYS A 8 -23.73 4.16 -55.56
CA LYS A 8 -25.03 3.96 -56.23
C LYS A 8 -25.91 2.90 -55.56
N ASN A 9 -25.45 2.29 -54.46
CA ASN A 9 -26.18 1.24 -53.77
C ASN A 9 -27.43 1.81 -53.05
N GLU A 10 -28.39 0.92 -52.77
CA GLU A 10 -29.53 1.27 -51.91
C GLU A 10 -29.04 1.63 -50.50
N PRO A 11 -29.71 2.60 -49.84
CA PRO A 11 -29.38 2.96 -48.45
C PRO A 11 -29.58 1.78 -47.50
N VAL A 12 -28.59 1.55 -46.64
CA VAL A 12 -28.62 0.51 -45.60
C VAL A 12 -28.88 1.16 -44.24
N CYS A 13 -29.78 0.60 -43.44
CA CYS A 13 -30.01 1.05 -42.07
C CYS A 13 -28.77 0.73 -41.22
N ILE A 14 -28.25 1.73 -40.53
CA ILE A 14 -27.10 1.63 -39.63
C ILE A 14 -27.49 1.85 -38.16
N ALA A 15 -28.75 1.71 -37.81
CA ALA A 15 -29.23 1.97 -36.44
C ALA A 15 -28.55 1.07 -35.39
N ASP A 16 -28.21 -0.17 -35.77
CA ASP A 16 -27.52 -1.12 -34.90
C ASP A 16 -25.99 -0.91 -34.83
N GLU A 17 -25.45 -0.07 -35.76
CA GLU A 17 -23.99 0.21 -35.82
C GLU A 17 -23.60 1.50 -35.10
N VAL A 18 -24.56 2.46 -34.92
CA VAL A 18 -24.32 3.72 -34.23
C VAL A 18 -24.49 3.53 -32.71
N PRO A 19 -23.63 4.15 -31.89
CA PRO A 19 -23.62 3.87 -30.44
C PRO A 19 -24.78 4.53 -29.65
N PHE A 20 -25.46 5.54 -30.22
CA PHE A 20 -26.56 6.27 -29.58
C PHE A 20 -27.34 7.10 -30.59
N ASP A 21 -28.52 7.58 -30.20
CA ASP A 21 -29.32 8.50 -31.00
C ASP A 21 -28.76 9.92 -30.95
N VAL A 22 -28.86 10.65 -32.06
CA VAL A 22 -28.44 12.05 -32.17
C VAL A 22 -29.64 12.94 -32.53
N PRO A 23 -29.60 14.25 -32.23
CA PRO A 23 -30.61 15.21 -32.65
C PRO A 23 -30.76 15.24 -34.18
N GLU A 24 -31.97 15.61 -34.68
CA GLU A 24 -32.26 15.67 -36.11
C GLU A 24 -31.32 16.61 -36.91
N SER A 25 -30.77 17.63 -36.23
CA SER A 25 -29.83 18.57 -36.84
C SER A 25 -28.40 18.01 -36.97
N TRP A 26 -28.14 16.79 -36.46
CA TRP A 26 -26.83 16.14 -36.54
C TRP A 26 -26.82 15.07 -37.61
N ALA A 27 -25.64 14.76 -38.13
CA ALA A 27 -25.45 13.69 -39.10
C ALA A 27 -24.39 12.69 -38.63
N TRP A 28 -24.63 11.39 -38.85
CA TRP A 28 -23.59 10.38 -38.72
C TRP A 28 -22.76 10.31 -39.99
N VAL A 29 -21.42 10.34 -39.85
CA VAL A 29 -20.49 10.20 -40.98
C VAL A 29 -19.35 9.25 -40.58
N ARG A 30 -18.73 8.59 -41.56
CA ARG A 30 -17.51 7.83 -41.30
C ARG A 30 -16.33 8.80 -41.11
N LEU A 31 -15.43 8.50 -40.19
CA LEU A 31 -14.28 9.37 -39.92
C LEU A 31 -13.45 9.63 -41.19
N LYS A 32 -13.26 8.61 -42.04
CA LYS A 32 -12.52 8.74 -43.31
C LYS A 32 -13.12 9.79 -44.25
N ASP A 33 -14.43 10.02 -44.18
CA ASP A 33 -15.14 10.91 -45.13
C ASP A 33 -15.01 12.40 -44.72
N ILE A 34 -14.53 12.67 -43.52
CA ILE A 34 -14.31 14.00 -42.97
C ILE A 34 -12.82 14.36 -42.77
N THR A 35 -11.91 13.51 -43.23
CA THR A 35 -10.47 13.74 -43.19
C THR A 35 -9.92 14.15 -44.53
N ILE A 36 -8.88 15.01 -44.51
CA ILE A 36 -8.16 15.50 -45.69
C ILE A 36 -6.85 14.76 -45.94
N LYS A 37 -6.50 13.84 -45.07
CA LYS A 37 -5.36 12.94 -45.16
C LYS A 37 -5.84 11.52 -44.99
N GLU A 38 -5.29 10.58 -45.74
CA GLU A 38 -5.55 9.15 -45.54
C GLU A 38 -5.18 8.76 -44.10
N ILE A 39 -6.12 8.07 -43.42
CA ILE A 39 -5.90 7.54 -42.09
C ILE A 39 -4.99 6.33 -42.19
N LYS A 40 -3.73 6.52 -41.88
CA LYS A 40 -2.69 5.49 -41.88
C LYS A 40 -1.65 5.73 -40.80
N ARG A 41 -0.90 4.71 -40.48
CA ARG A 41 0.28 4.82 -39.59
C ARG A 41 1.41 5.50 -40.31
N GLY A 42 2.29 6.17 -39.54
CA GLY A 42 3.56 6.67 -40.04
C GLY A 42 4.48 5.53 -40.53
N LYS A 43 5.70 5.86 -40.84
CA LYS A 43 6.68 4.91 -41.42
C LYS A 43 7.71 4.52 -40.36
N SER A 44 8.28 3.32 -40.51
CA SER A 44 9.38 2.85 -39.67
C SER A 44 10.61 3.76 -39.86
N PRO A 45 11.05 4.47 -38.81
CA PRO A 45 12.15 5.41 -38.92
C PRO A 45 13.51 4.71 -38.83
N THR A 46 14.52 5.36 -39.41
CA THR A 46 15.91 5.14 -39.03
C THR A 46 16.34 6.36 -38.22
N TYR A 47 16.93 6.13 -37.05
CA TYR A 47 17.29 7.22 -36.14
C TYR A 47 18.72 7.71 -36.37
N ALA A 48 18.94 9.01 -36.11
CA ALA A 48 20.26 9.66 -36.05
C ALA A 48 20.48 10.29 -34.68
N ASN A 49 21.72 10.65 -34.38
CA ASN A 49 22.07 11.31 -33.11
C ASN A 49 21.69 12.81 -33.08
N SER A 50 21.55 13.41 -34.27
CA SER A 50 21.20 14.83 -34.43
C SER A 50 20.56 15.04 -35.81
N GLY A 51 19.82 16.14 -35.96
CA GLY A 51 19.18 16.53 -37.22
C GLY A 51 18.04 17.51 -36.97
N ASN A 52 17.49 18.07 -38.05
CA ASN A 52 16.36 19.01 -38.03
C ASN A 52 15.00 18.35 -38.32
N VAL A 53 14.95 17.05 -38.40
CA VAL A 53 13.70 16.27 -38.54
C VAL A 53 13.54 15.38 -37.33
N LEU A 54 12.40 15.52 -36.64
CA LEU A 54 12.06 14.77 -35.44
C LEU A 54 11.04 13.68 -35.77
N VAL A 55 11.13 12.57 -35.04
CA VAL A 55 10.20 11.44 -35.12
C VAL A 55 9.28 11.44 -33.92
N PHE A 56 7.99 11.59 -34.17
CA PHE A 56 6.95 11.47 -33.14
C PHE A 56 6.62 9.99 -32.93
N ALA A 57 7.04 9.46 -31.82
CA ALA A 57 6.76 8.09 -31.41
C ALA A 57 5.60 8.02 -30.42
N GLN A 58 5.02 6.84 -30.26
CA GLN A 58 3.89 6.60 -29.33
C GLN A 58 4.11 7.14 -27.91
N LYS A 59 5.36 7.18 -27.42
CA LYS A 59 5.70 7.69 -26.09
C LYS A 59 5.54 9.21 -25.95
N CYS A 60 5.58 9.93 -27.09
CA CYS A 60 5.36 11.38 -27.12
C CYS A 60 3.90 11.74 -26.80
N ASN A 61 2.96 10.81 -27.02
CA ASN A 61 1.58 10.92 -26.57
C ASN A 61 1.46 10.33 -25.15
N THR A 62 1.59 11.17 -24.13
CA THR A 62 1.78 10.77 -22.73
C THR A 62 0.51 10.25 -22.06
N LYS A 63 0.66 9.57 -20.94
CA LYS A 63 -0.48 9.11 -20.12
C LYS A 63 -1.27 10.26 -19.49
N ALA A 64 -0.64 11.39 -19.29
CA ALA A 64 -1.27 12.59 -18.74
C ALA A 64 -2.18 13.32 -19.74
N GLY A 65 -2.24 12.86 -21.03
CA GLY A 65 -3.08 13.41 -22.07
C GLY A 65 -2.45 14.61 -22.82
N ASN A 66 -1.20 14.95 -22.52
CA ASN A 66 -0.42 15.96 -23.23
C ASN A 66 0.58 15.33 -24.21
N ILE A 67 0.99 16.13 -25.20
CA ILE A 67 2.09 15.78 -26.08
C ILE A 67 3.40 16.25 -25.43
N ASP A 68 4.41 15.38 -25.43
CA ASP A 68 5.76 15.68 -24.95
C ASP A 68 6.79 15.43 -26.07
N LEU A 69 7.21 16.50 -26.72
CA LEU A 69 8.18 16.46 -27.81
C LEU A 69 9.63 16.31 -27.34
N SER A 70 9.92 16.44 -26.05
CA SER A 70 11.26 16.12 -25.50
C SER A 70 11.60 14.64 -25.67
N LEU A 71 10.59 13.81 -25.85
CA LEU A 71 10.72 12.35 -26.07
C LEU A 71 10.94 11.98 -27.55
N THR A 72 10.94 12.93 -28.48
CA THR A 72 11.24 12.67 -29.90
C THR A 72 12.68 12.21 -30.12
N LYS A 73 12.95 11.61 -31.27
CA LYS A 73 14.30 11.28 -31.73
C LYS A 73 14.53 11.88 -33.12
N HIS A 74 15.78 12.13 -33.49
CA HIS A 74 16.13 12.63 -34.79
C HIS A 74 16.00 11.54 -35.86
N LEU A 75 15.46 11.92 -37.05
CA LEU A 75 15.39 11.06 -38.21
C LEU A 75 16.73 11.11 -39.00
N ASP A 76 17.23 9.98 -39.46
CA ASP A 76 18.33 9.95 -40.44
C ASP A 76 17.85 10.54 -41.75
N LEU A 77 18.49 11.62 -42.18
CA LEU A 77 18.13 12.34 -43.42
C LEU A 77 18.22 11.47 -44.68
N LYS A 78 19.00 10.38 -44.67
CA LYS A 78 19.05 9.43 -45.78
C LYS A 78 17.70 8.78 -46.08
N VAL A 79 16.82 8.66 -45.09
CA VAL A 79 15.47 8.11 -45.24
C VAL A 79 14.38 9.16 -45.34
N PHE A 80 14.74 10.45 -45.22
CA PHE A 80 13.77 11.53 -45.22
C PHE A 80 12.94 11.62 -46.51
N THR A 81 13.50 11.26 -47.65
CA THR A 81 12.80 11.18 -48.95
C THR A 81 11.59 10.23 -48.95
N LYS A 82 11.51 9.32 -48.00
CA LYS A 82 10.34 8.45 -47.79
C LYS A 82 9.14 9.15 -47.19
N TYR A 83 9.32 10.37 -46.63
CA TYR A 83 8.30 11.17 -45.99
C TYR A 83 7.91 12.36 -46.86
N PRO A 84 6.87 12.24 -47.71
CA PRO A 84 6.36 13.38 -48.46
C PRO A 84 5.75 14.42 -47.49
N ASP A 85 5.61 15.65 -47.96
CA ASP A 85 5.12 16.79 -47.17
C ASP A 85 3.77 16.56 -46.47
N GLU A 86 2.90 15.77 -47.05
CA GLU A 86 1.60 15.36 -46.50
C GLU A 86 1.74 14.52 -45.20
N GLU A 87 2.91 13.87 -44.97
CA GLU A 87 3.18 13.08 -43.81
C GLU A 87 3.67 13.93 -42.60
N TYR A 88 4.09 15.17 -42.87
CA TYR A 88 4.53 16.05 -41.78
C TYR A 88 3.37 16.35 -40.86
N MET A 89 3.65 16.30 -39.54
CA MET A 89 2.66 16.66 -38.54
C MET A 89 2.37 18.16 -38.60
N ARG A 90 1.10 18.49 -38.54
CA ARG A 90 0.58 19.88 -38.61
C ARG A 90 -0.26 20.18 -37.38
N ASP A 91 -0.42 21.46 -37.12
CA ASP A 91 -1.30 21.92 -36.03
C ASP A 91 -2.68 21.26 -36.13
N ASN A 92 -3.21 20.84 -34.98
CA ASN A 92 -4.49 20.17 -34.84
C ASN A 92 -4.57 18.73 -35.41
N ASP A 93 -3.45 18.09 -35.75
CA ASP A 93 -3.45 16.67 -36.07
C ASP A 93 -3.79 15.85 -34.81
N ILE A 94 -4.76 14.96 -34.93
CA ILE A 94 -5.10 14.01 -33.88
C ILE A 94 -4.20 12.79 -34.06
N VAL A 95 -3.55 12.36 -32.98
CA VAL A 95 -2.64 11.22 -32.98
C VAL A 95 -3.23 10.08 -32.17
N ILE A 96 -3.14 8.85 -32.70
CA ILE A 96 -3.65 7.64 -32.06
C ILE A 96 -2.53 6.62 -32.00
N ASN A 97 -2.22 6.15 -30.81
CA ASN A 97 -1.23 5.08 -30.63
C ASN A 97 -1.78 3.76 -31.15
N SER A 98 -1.15 3.23 -32.18
CA SER A 98 -1.63 2.01 -32.87
C SER A 98 -0.98 0.73 -32.39
N THR A 99 0.00 0.81 -31.47
CA THR A 99 0.68 -0.34 -30.86
C THR A 99 1.13 0.00 -29.44
N GLY A 100 1.65 -0.99 -28.72
CA GLY A 100 2.33 -0.81 -27.44
C GLY A 100 1.47 -1.17 -26.23
N ASN A 101 2.01 -2.05 -25.36
CA ASN A 101 1.35 -2.46 -24.13
C ASN A 101 1.08 -1.26 -23.21
N GLY A 102 -0.19 -1.01 -22.90
CA GLY A 102 -0.64 0.10 -22.05
C GLY A 102 -0.63 1.50 -22.69
N THR A 103 -0.32 1.60 -24.00
CA THR A 103 -0.40 2.87 -24.75
C THR A 103 -1.32 2.79 -25.96
N LEU A 104 -1.65 1.59 -26.41
CA LEU A 104 -2.49 1.34 -27.57
C LEU A 104 -3.87 1.97 -27.40
N GLY A 105 -4.40 2.59 -28.46
CA GLY A 105 -5.69 3.28 -28.44
C GLY A 105 -5.63 4.70 -27.81
N ARG A 106 -4.52 5.11 -27.21
CA ARG A 106 -4.38 6.44 -26.62
C ARG A 106 -4.47 7.53 -27.69
N ILE A 107 -5.26 8.56 -27.38
CA ILE A 107 -5.55 9.65 -28.31
C ILE A 107 -4.95 10.95 -27.77
N GLY A 108 -4.34 11.75 -28.62
CA GLY A 108 -3.81 13.07 -28.31
C GLY A 108 -4.03 14.03 -29.46
N VAL A 109 -3.84 15.32 -29.24
CA VAL A 109 -3.85 16.35 -30.28
C VAL A 109 -2.49 17.01 -30.32
N PHE A 110 -1.86 17.01 -31.48
CA PHE A 110 -0.62 17.72 -31.70
C PHE A 110 -0.93 19.21 -31.97
N ARG A 111 -0.22 20.09 -31.29
CA ARG A 111 -0.33 21.54 -31.45
C ARG A 111 0.99 22.12 -31.88
N ASP A 112 0.95 23.18 -32.69
CA ASP A 112 2.17 23.94 -32.98
C ASP A 112 2.77 24.57 -31.71
N SER A 113 1.97 24.88 -30.69
CA SER A 113 2.45 25.29 -29.37
C SER A 113 3.27 24.22 -28.63
N ASP A 114 3.19 22.95 -29.01
CA ASP A 114 3.99 21.86 -28.43
C ASP A 114 5.42 21.86 -28.99
N ARG A 115 5.66 22.54 -30.13
CA ARG A 115 6.96 22.58 -30.80
C ARG A 115 7.99 23.29 -29.92
N ILE A 116 9.19 22.73 -29.90
CA ILE A 116 10.35 23.32 -29.22
C ILE A 116 11.05 24.31 -30.16
N ASP A 117 11.01 24.03 -31.46
CA ASP A 117 11.61 24.80 -32.54
C ASP A 117 10.86 24.53 -33.88
N ASP A 118 11.33 25.10 -34.97
CA ASP A 118 10.74 24.95 -36.31
C ASP A 118 11.11 23.62 -36.99
N CYS A 119 11.48 22.58 -36.23
CA CYS A 119 11.79 21.28 -36.79
C CYS A 119 10.59 20.64 -37.48
N ILE A 120 10.86 19.93 -38.57
CA ILE A 120 9.87 19.06 -39.21
C ILE A 120 9.65 17.84 -38.31
N ILE A 121 8.39 17.47 -38.07
CA ILE A 121 8.02 16.32 -37.26
C ILE A 121 7.25 15.33 -38.13
N VAL A 122 7.65 14.06 -38.06
CA VAL A 122 7.01 12.96 -38.80
C VAL A 122 6.57 11.85 -37.83
N PRO A 123 5.40 11.22 -38.03
CA PRO A 123 4.95 10.12 -37.18
C PRO A 123 5.72 8.83 -37.49
N ASP A 124 5.98 8.02 -36.46
CA ASP A 124 6.54 6.68 -36.63
C ASP A 124 5.45 5.64 -36.97
N SER A 125 5.87 4.41 -37.24
CA SER A 125 4.97 3.28 -37.63
C SER A 125 4.03 2.83 -36.49
N HIS A 126 4.16 3.38 -35.29
CA HIS A 126 3.35 3.06 -34.11
C HIS A 126 2.24 4.09 -33.85
N VAL A 127 2.20 5.17 -34.63
CA VAL A 127 1.25 6.28 -34.49
C VAL A 127 0.45 6.44 -35.79
N THR A 128 -0.88 6.51 -35.64
CA THR A 128 -1.81 6.89 -36.70
C THR A 128 -2.16 8.36 -36.55
N THR A 129 -2.07 9.11 -37.66
CA THR A 129 -2.43 10.54 -37.69
C THR A 129 -3.78 10.71 -38.38
N VAL A 130 -4.67 11.48 -37.76
CA VAL A 130 -5.98 11.88 -38.29
C VAL A 130 -5.98 13.39 -38.50
N ARG A 131 -6.12 13.84 -39.72
CA ARG A 131 -6.21 15.28 -40.09
C ARG A 131 -7.60 15.58 -40.64
N VAL A 132 -8.39 16.29 -39.83
CA VAL A 132 -9.77 16.61 -40.20
C VAL A 132 -9.85 17.81 -41.15
N ASN A 133 -10.97 17.88 -41.91
CA ASN A 133 -11.27 19.02 -42.75
C ASN A 133 -11.47 20.30 -41.92
N ALA A 134 -11.00 21.44 -42.43
CA ALA A 134 -11.11 22.74 -41.76
C ALA A 134 -12.56 23.22 -41.52
N ALA A 135 -13.56 22.59 -42.16
CA ALA A 135 -14.98 22.82 -41.89
C ALA A 135 -15.44 22.25 -40.51
N LEU A 136 -14.59 21.46 -39.88
CA LEU A 136 -14.84 20.84 -38.56
C LEU A 136 -13.87 21.36 -37.52
N ILE A 137 -14.27 21.30 -36.26
CA ILE A 137 -13.40 21.63 -35.12
C ILE A 137 -12.63 20.38 -34.69
N SER A 138 -11.31 20.39 -34.81
CA SER A 138 -10.47 19.24 -34.45
C SER A 138 -10.64 18.80 -33.02
N ASP A 139 -10.80 19.72 -32.07
CA ASP A 139 -11.06 19.39 -30.66
C ASP A 139 -12.39 18.63 -30.48
N TYR A 140 -13.41 18.96 -31.27
CA TYR A 140 -14.66 18.20 -31.22
C TYR A 140 -14.45 16.74 -31.65
N ILE A 141 -13.70 16.55 -32.72
CA ILE A 141 -13.36 15.21 -33.22
C ILE A 141 -12.44 14.48 -32.22
N TYR A 142 -11.48 15.20 -31.61
CA TYR A 142 -10.63 14.65 -30.56
C TYR A 142 -11.46 14.11 -29.38
N TYR A 143 -12.39 14.91 -28.84
CA TYR A 143 -13.27 14.46 -27.75
C TYR A 143 -14.16 13.29 -28.16
N THR A 144 -14.66 13.29 -29.41
CA THR A 144 -15.44 12.18 -29.95
C THR A 144 -14.60 10.91 -30.05
N LEU A 145 -13.35 10.99 -30.52
CA LEU A 145 -12.44 9.86 -30.60
C LEU A 145 -12.04 9.38 -29.19
N THR A 146 -11.86 10.28 -28.22
CA THR A 146 -11.61 9.92 -26.83
C THR A 146 -12.75 9.08 -26.25
N TYR A 147 -14.02 9.39 -26.58
CA TYR A 147 -15.16 8.54 -26.24
C TYR A 147 -15.01 7.12 -26.82
N TYR A 148 -14.43 6.99 -28.02
CA TYR A 148 -14.19 5.69 -28.65
C TYR A 148 -12.94 4.97 -28.15
N GLN A 149 -12.12 5.54 -27.30
CA GLN A 149 -10.87 4.92 -26.87
C GLN A 149 -11.06 3.49 -26.29
N PRO A 150 -12.04 3.21 -25.39
CA PRO A 150 -12.28 1.85 -24.92
C PRO A 150 -12.66 0.86 -26.02
N TYR A 151 -13.40 1.32 -27.04
CA TYR A 151 -13.72 0.52 -28.21
C TYR A 151 -12.47 0.21 -29.03
N LEU A 152 -11.60 1.19 -29.27
CA LEU A 152 -10.35 1.02 -30.00
C LEU A 152 -9.41 0.05 -29.29
N GLU A 153 -9.29 0.14 -27.97
CA GLU A 153 -8.51 -0.77 -27.14
C GLU A 153 -9.01 -2.22 -27.24
N LYS A 154 -10.33 -2.42 -27.29
CA LYS A 154 -10.95 -3.74 -27.41
C LYS A 154 -10.86 -4.34 -28.81
N ASN A 155 -10.85 -3.53 -29.87
CA ASN A 155 -10.88 -3.97 -31.28
C ASN A 155 -9.50 -4.05 -31.93
N CYS A 156 -8.48 -4.34 -31.13
CA CYS A 156 -7.12 -4.61 -31.58
C CYS A 156 -6.98 -6.06 -32.07
N SER A 157 -6.08 -6.30 -33.00
CA SER A 157 -5.76 -7.63 -33.52
C SER A 157 -4.29 -7.98 -33.25
N GLY A 158 -4.00 -9.26 -32.99
CA GLY A 158 -2.64 -9.77 -32.75
C GLY A 158 -2.53 -10.70 -31.55
N SER A 159 -1.36 -11.28 -31.35
CA SER A 159 -1.04 -12.11 -30.17
C SER A 159 -0.71 -11.25 -28.95
N THR A 160 -0.76 -11.84 -27.75
CA THR A 160 -0.62 -11.19 -26.42
C THR A 160 0.56 -10.20 -26.27
N ASN A 161 1.61 -10.33 -27.10
CA ASN A 161 2.79 -9.46 -27.05
C ASN A 161 2.90 -8.47 -28.22
N GLN A 162 2.01 -8.54 -29.23
CA GLN A 162 2.01 -7.67 -30.42
C GLN A 162 0.59 -7.35 -30.86
N THR A 163 -0.15 -6.68 -29.99
CA THR A 163 -1.47 -6.14 -30.35
C THR A 163 -1.34 -4.87 -31.17
N GLU A 164 -2.16 -4.75 -32.18
CA GLU A 164 -2.09 -3.73 -33.20
C GLU A 164 -3.48 -3.20 -33.56
N LEU A 165 -3.64 -1.88 -33.52
CA LEU A 165 -4.85 -1.21 -33.99
C LEU A 165 -4.73 -0.94 -35.48
N LYS A 166 -5.57 -1.56 -36.28
CA LYS A 166 -5.59 -1.37 -37.73
C LYS A 166 -6.18 0.00 -38.08
N PRO A 167 -5.56 0.77 -39.00
CA PRO A 167 -6.10 2.05 -39.46
C PRO A 167 -7.53 1.98 -39.97
N ALA A 168 -7.92 0.86 -40.56
CA ALA A 168 -9.28 0.65 -41.04
C ALA A 168 -10.34 0.65 -39.93
N VAL A 169 -10.00 0.23 -38.70
CA VAL A 169 -10.90 0.30 -37.56
C VAL A 169 -11.18 1.77 -37.22
N ILE A 170 -10.14 2.60 -37.20
CA ILE A 170 -10.24 4.03 -36.94
C ILE A 170 -11.03 4.73 -38.05
N ALA A 171 -10.68 4.46 -39.29
CA ALA A 171 -11.27 5.10 -40.48
C ALA A 171 -12.79 4.88 -40.61
N ASN A 172 -13.28 3.72 -40.16
CA ASN A 172 -14.68 3.36 -40.23
C ASN A 172 -15.53 3.73 -38.98
N LEU A 173 -14.96 4.40 -38.01
CA LEU A 173 -15.73 4.90 -36.87
C LEU A 173 -16.84 5.85 -37.32
N PHE A 174 -18.03 5.71 -36.77
CA PHE A 174 -19.10 6.67 -36.94
C PHE A 174 -18.91 7.88 -36.06
N ILE A 175 -18.86 9.06 -36.63
CA ILE A 175 -18.69 10.33 -35.94
C ILE A 175 -20.01 11.11 -36.02
N PRO A 176 -20.60 11.50 -34.91
CA PRO A 176 -21.75 12.37 -34.88
C PRO A 176 -21.31 13.80 -35.18
N VAL A 177 -21.82 14.41 -36.20
CA VAL A 177 -21.43 15.76 -36.63
C VAL A 177 -22.56 16.74 -36.41
N PRO A 178 -22.49 17.61 -35.35
CA PRO A 178 -23.40 18.70 -35.14
C PRO A 178 -23.11 19.89 -36.06
N PRO A 179 -24.04 20.86 -36.17
CA PRO A 179 -23.76 22.15 -36.80
C PRO A 179 -22.51 22.81 -36.19
N TYR A 180 -21.72 23.49 -37.01
CA TYR A 180 -20.43 24.08 -36.58
C TYR A 180 -20.48 24.93 -35.30
N ALA A 181 -21.53 25.78 -35.19
CA ALA A 181 -21.74 26.58 -33.97
C ALA A 181 -21.97 25.74 -32.72
N GLU A 182 -22.57 24.55 -32.88
CA GLU A 182 -22.79 23.61 -31.76
C GLU A 182 -21.52 22.86 -31.41
N GLN A 183 -20.71 22.42 -32.37
CA GLN A 183 -19.38 21.87 -32.10
C GLN A 183 -18.57 22.84 -31.20
N ARG A 184 -18.60 24.12 -31.51
CA ARG A 184 -17.94 25.17 -30.75
C ARG A 184 -18.41 25.25 -29.29
N ARG A 185 -19.75 25.24 -29.08
CA ARG A 185 -20.34 25.26 -27.73
C ARG A 185 -19.98 24.00 -26.95
N ILE A 186 -19.97 22.84 -27.60
CA ILE A 186 -19.60 21.55 -26.98
C ILE A 186 -18.14 21.60 -26.54
N VAL A 187 -17.22 21.99 -27.44
CA VAL A 187 -15.79 22.10 -27.11
C VAL A 187 -15.55 23.05 -25.95
N GLN A 188 -16.17 24.26 -26.00
CA GLN A 188 -16.04 25.22 -24.92
C GLN A 188 -16.52 24.62 -23.59
N LYS A 189 -17.69 24.00 -23.59
CA LYS A 189 -18.25 23.38 -22.37
C LYS A 189 -17.36 22.27 -21.82
N LEU A 190 -16.80 21.42 -22.68
CA LEU A 190 -15.88 20.37 -22.29
C LEU A 190 -14.57 20.94 -21.72
N SER A 191 -14.02 21.96 -22.35
CA SER A 191 -12.83 22.68 -21.88
C SER A 191 -13.02 23.31 -20.51
N ASP A 192 -14.24 23.80 -20.19
CA ASP A 192 -14.56 24.38 -18.89
C ASP A 192 -14.75 23.32 -17.81
N VAL A 193 -15.34 22.17 -18.17
CA VAL A 193 -15.79 21.14 -17.20
C VAL A 193 -14.72 20.10 -16.91
N LEU A 194 -13.97 19.65 -17.93
CA LEU A 194 -12.98 18.57 -17.76
C LEU A 194 -11.91 18.85 -16.69
N PRO A 195 -11.35 20.08 -16.60
CA PRO A 195 -10.41 20.38 -15.52
C PRO A 195 -11.04 20.27 -14.11
N LEU A 196 -12.35 20.61 -13.97
CA LEU A 196 -13.06 20.50 -12.72
C LEU A 196 -13.30 19.03 -12.35
N VAL A 197 -13.61 18.19 -13.33
CA VAL A 197 -13.75 16.73 -13.16
C VAL A 197 -12.44 16.11 -12.71
N MET A 198 -11.30 16.52 -13.28
CA MET A 198 -9.98 16.06 -12.86
C MET A 198 -9.69 16.43 -11.40
N VAL A 199 -9.91 17.68 -11.02
CA VAL A 199 -9.73 18.14 -9.63
C VAL A 199 -10.66 17.40 -8.67
N TYR A 200 -11.89 17.13 -9.07
CA TYR A 200 -12.84 16.35 -8.27
C TYR A 200 -12.34 14.93 -8.06
N ASN A 201 -11.92 14.25 -9.12
CA ASN A 201 -11.40 12.88 -9.06
C ASN A 201 -10.16 12.76 -8.16
N ASP A 202 -9.24 13.73 -8.25
CA ASP A 202 -8.05 13.76 -7.39
C ASP A 202 -8.44 13.88 -5.89
N LYS A 203 -9.42 14.75 -5.61
CA LYS A 203 -9.93 14.94 -4.23
C LYS A 203 -10.68 13.73 -3.72
N GLU A 204 -11.49 13.09 -4.56
CA GLU A 204 -12.21 11.85 -4.22
C GLU A 204 -11.23 10.72 -3.90
N THR A 205 -10.23 10.51 -4.74
CA THR A 205 -9.15 9.52 -4.51
C THR A 205 -8.39 9.79 -3.22
N ALA A 206 -8.07 11.07 -2.94
CA ALA A 206 -7.43 11.46 -1.69
C ALA A 206 -8.33 11.18 -0.48
N LEU A 207 -9.63 11.49 -0.58
CA LEU A 207 -10.59 11.23 0.48
C LEU A 207 -10.77 9.73 0.76
N GLU A 208 -10.84 8.91 -0.28
CA GLU A 208 -10.89 7.45 -0.15
C GLU A 208 -9.63 6.92 0.57
N THR A 209 -8.45 7.42 0.18
CA THR A 209 -7.18 7.07 0.83
C THR A 209 -7.20 7.45 2.30
N TYR A 210 -7.62 8.68 2.64
CA TYR A 210 -7.74 9.12 4.03
C TYR A 210 -8.75 8.27 4.81
N ASN A 211 -9.90 7.96 4.26
CA ASN A 211 -10.91 7.15 4.93
C ASN A 211 -10.43 5.72 5.19
N ASN A 212 -9.68 5.13 4.27
CA ASN A 212 -9.12 3.80 4.42
C ASN A 212 -7.98 3.75 5.45
N ASP A 213 -7.13 4.77 5.50
CA ASP A 213 -5.97 4.83 6.38
C ASP A 213 -6.30 5.36 7.79
N PHE A 214 -7.31 6.22 7.90
CA PHE A 214 -7.66 6.92 9.14
C PHE A 214 -7.87 5.98 10.34
N PRO A 215 -8.64 4.86 10.23
CA PRO A 215 -8.84 3.95 11.36
C PRO A 215 -7.52 3.38 11.89
N SER A 216 -6.61 3.01 11.00
CA SER A 216 -5.30 2.46 11.36
C SER A 216 -4.39 3.50 12.02
N GLN A 217 -4.38 4.73 11.48
CA GLN A 217 -3.60 5.84 12.03
C GLN A 217 -4.15 6.28 13.40
N LEU A 218 -5.47 6.36 13.53
CA LEU A 218 -6.13 6.68 14.80
C LEU A 218 -5.81 5.63 15.86
N LYS A 219 -5.89 4.34 15.52
CA LYS A 219 -5.51 3.24 16.42
C LYS A 219 -4.06 3.37 16.91
N LYS A 220 -3.12 3.67 16.00
CA LYS A 220 -1.71 3.91 16.34
C LYS A 220 -1.55 5.08 17.30
N SER A 221 -2.26 6.19 17.07
CA SER A 221 -2.22 7.37 17.93
C SER A 221 -2.76 7.07 19.32
N ILE A 222 -3.87 6.33 19.42
CA ILE A 222 -4.45 5.91 20.69
C ILE A 222 -3.50 4.99 21.47
N LEU A 223 -2.86 4.03 20.79
CA LEU A 223 -1.83 3.18 21.39
C LEU A 223 -0.64 3.99 21.91
N GLN A 224 -0.20 4.99 21.15
CA GLN A 224 0.88 5.87 21.58
C GLN A 224 0.49 6.70 22.80
N TYR A 225 -0.73 7.24 22.84
CA TYR A 225 -1.25 7.95 24.01
C TYR A 225 -1.39 7.04 25.24
N ALA A 226 -1.79 5.78 25.02
CA ALA A 226 -1.89 4.78 26.09
C ALA A 226 -0.54 4.55 26.80
N VAL A 227 0.55 4.39 26.02
CA VAL A 227 1.88 4.12 26.58
C VAL A 227 2.59 5.38 27.10
N GLN A 228 2.11 6.57 26.74
CA GLN A 228 2.61 7.86 27.26
C GLN A 228 1.85 8.35 28.51
N GLY A 229 0.86 7.60 29.01
CA GLY A 229 0.03 8.04 30.14
C GLY A 229 -0.93 9.19 29.82
N LYS A 230 -1.24 9.41 28.52
CA LYS A 230 -2.10 10.50 28.05
C LYS A 230 -3.53 10.05 27.70
N LEU A 231 -3.80 8.74 27.77
CA LEU A 231 -5.09 8.18 27.34
C LEU A 231 -6.18 8.30 28.41
N VAL A 232 -5.81 8.24 29.67
CA VAL A 232 -6.72 8.36 30.82
C VAL A 232 -6.17 9.36 31.82
N PRO A 233 -7.02 10.01 32.63
CA PRO A 233 -6.56 10.88 33.70
C PRO A 233 -5.73 10.11 34.73
N GLN A 234 -4.69 10.74 35.26
CA GLN A 234 -3.93 10.25 36.39
C GLN A 234 -4.76 10.35 37.68
N ASP A 235 -4.73 9.33 38.52
CA ASP A 235 -5.40 9.32 39.82
C ASP A 235 -4.33 9.34 40.95
N PRO A 236 -4.24 10.42 41.75
CA PRO A 236 -3.28 10.50 42.84
C PRO A 236 -3.49 9.42 43.93
N ALA A 237 -4.66 8.78 43.96
CA ALA A 237 -4.96 7.71 44.93
C ALA A 237 -4.44 6.35 44.46
N ASP A 238 -4.00 6.22 43.20
CA ASP A 238 -3.42 4.98 42.72
C ASP A 238 -2.08 4.71 43.42
N GLU A 239 -1.86 3.44 43.75
CA GLU A 239 -0.58 3.00 44.29
C GLU A 239 0.52 3.16 43.23
N PRO A 240 1.64 3.87 43.47
CA PRO A 240 2.67 4.12 42.48
C PRO A 240 3.24 2.84 41.89
N ALA A 241 3.67 2.90 40.60
CA ALA A 241 4.29 1.76 39.90
C ALA A 241 5.51 1.18 40.63
N SER A 242 6.26 1.99 41.38
CA SER A 242 7.40 1.54 42.18
C SER A 242 7.02 0.44 43.20
N VAL A 243 5.83 0.52 43.82
CA VAL A 243 5.33 -0.52 44.76
C VAL A 243 4.95 -1.81 44.00
N LEU A 244 4.32 -1.69 42.84
CA LEU A 244 4.04 -2.83 41.95
C LEU A 244 5.36 -3.52 41.56
N LEU A 245 6.36 -2.76 41.14
CA LEU A 245 7.69 -3.27 40.76
C LEU A 245 8.41 -3.96 41.91
N ALA A 246 8.26 -3.45 43.16
CA ALA A 246 8.80 -4.12 44.32
C ALA A 246 8.16 -5.50 44.54
N ARG A 247 6.83 -5.62 44.35
CA ARG A 247 6.12 -6.93 44.42
C ARG A 247 6.57 -7.88 43.29
N ILE A 248 6.73 -7.38 42.05
CA ILE A 248 7.24 -8.20 40.94
C ILE A 248 8.66 -8.71 41.26
N ARG A 249 9.53 -7.86 41.79
CA ARG A 249 10.90 -8.23 42.18
C ARG A 249 10.89 -9.30 43.31
N ALA A 250 10.02 -9.18 44.29
CA ALA A 250 9.87 -10.17 45.35
C ALA A 250 9.42 -11.52 44.80
N GLU A 251 8.45 -11.56 43.89
CA GLU A 251 7.98 -12.78 43.22
C GLU A 251 9.09 -13.42 42.38
N LYS A 252 9.80 -12.62 41.57
CA LYS A 252 10.96 -13.06 40.79
C LYS A 252 12.01 -13.74 41.67
N GLU A 253 12.33 -13.16 42.83
CA GLU A 253 13.27 -13.74 43.80
C GLU A 253 12.78 -15.09 44.37
N GLN A 254 11.47 -15.25 44.62
CA GLN A 254 10.91 -16.53 45.06
C GLN A 254 11.02 -17.60 43.93
N LEU A 255 10.77 -17.22 42.69
CA LEU A 255 10.91 -18.12 41.51
C LEU A 255 12.38 -18.52 41.31
N ILE A 256 13.33 -17.61 41.55
CA ILE A 256 14.76 -17.91 41.48
C ILE A 256 15.14 -18.88 42.60
N LYS A 257 14.71 -18.63 43.82
CA LYS A 257 15.00 -19.51 44.98
C LYS A 257 14.40 -20.92 44.81
N SER A 258 13.24 -21.02 44.16
CA SER A 258 12.61 -22.33 43.87
C SER A 258 13.21 -23.02 42.63
N GLY A 259 14.21 -22.42 41.95
CA GLY A 259 14.84 -22.96 40.74
C GLY A 259 13.99 -22.92 39.50
N LYS A 260 12.85 -22.23 39.52
CA LYS A 260 11.95 -22.14 38.36
C LYS A 260 12.49 -21.19 37.29
N ILE A 261 13.20 -20.15 37.66
CA ILE A 261 13.87 -19.21 36.76
C ILE A 261 15.34 -19.03 37.18
N LYS A 262 16.17 -18.70 36.19
CA LYS A 262 17.59 -18.41 36.45
C LYS A 262 17.76 -16.95 36.90
N ARG A 263 18.71 -16.71 37.83
CA ARG A 263 19.10 -15.35 38.21
C ARG A 263 19.75 -14.66 37.01
N ASP A 264 19.32 -13.43 36.72
CA ASP A 264 20.03 -12.56 35.82
C ASP A 264 21.36 -12.14 36.44
N LYS A 265 22.45 -12.20 35.70
CA LYS A 265 23.77 -11.78 36.17
C LYS A 265 23.91 -10.25 36.24
N HIS A 266 23.10 -9.53 35.45
CA HIS A 266 23.19 -8.07 35.29
C HIS A 266 21.79 -7.45 35.49
N GLU A 267 21.32 -7.51 36.75
CA GLU A 267 20.06 -6.89 37.09
C GLU A 267 20.19 -5.36 37.04
N SER A 268 19.26 -4.73 36.32
CA SER A 268 19.25 -3.29 36.14
C SER A 268 18.11 -2.63 36.92
N VAL A 269 18.34 -1.41 37.42
CA VAL A 269 17.33 -0.56 38.04
C VAL A 269 17.40 0.82 37.41
N ILE A 270 16.30 1.23 36.78
CA ILE A 270 16.16 2.59 36.25
C ILE A 270 15.54 3.48 37.32
N PHE A 271 16.04 4.68 37.44
CA PHE A 271 15.54 5.67 38.39
C PHE A 271 15.75 7.09 37.87
N ARG A 272 14.97 8.06 38.42
CA ARG A 272 15.07 9.47 38.04
C ARG A 272 15.84 10.23 39.09
N ARG A 273 16.77 11.09 38.67
CA ARG A 273 17.51 12.02 39.51
C ARG A 273 17.79 13.30 38.73
N ASP A 274 17.51 14.46 39.32
CA ASP A 274 17.78 15.79 38.75
C ASP A 274 17.20 15.96 37.30
N ASN A 275 15.97 15.49 37.09
CA ASN A 275 15.26 15.48 35.79
C ASN A 275 15.86 14.58 34.72
N SER A 276 16.85 13.74 35.03
CA SER A 276 17.47 12.79 34.14
C SER A 276 17.22 11.34 34.58
N TYR A 277 17.17 10.41 33.60
CA TYR A 277 17.03 8.99 33.86
C TYR A 277 18.40 8.33 33.91
N TYR A 278 18.60 7.54 34.96
CA TYR A 278 19.80 6.76 35.18
C TYR A 278 19.47 5.27 35.29
N GLU A 279 20.33 4.44 34.77
CA GLU A 279 20.28 3.00 34.95
C GLU A 279 21.47 2.54 35.78
N ARG A 280 21.21 1.78 36.84
CA ARG A 280 22.25 1.13 37.65
C ARG A 280 22.33 -0.35 37.30
N VAL A 281 23.48 -0.78 36.82
CA VAL A 281 23.80 -2.19 36.49
C VAL A 281 25.07 -2.55 37.22
N ASP A 282 25.06 -3.62 38.05
CA ASP A 282 26.22 -4.10 38.82
C ASP A 282 26.88 -3.00 39.66
N GLY A 283 26.09 -2.06 40.19
CA GLY A 283 26.55 -0.93 40.98
C GLY A 283 27.10 0.26 40.18
N ILE A 284 27.20 0.16 38.86
CA ILE A 284 27.62 1.25 37.97
C ILE A 284 26.38 2.00 37.49
N GLU A 285 26.37 3.33 37.67
CA GLU A 285 25.31 4.21 37.17
C GLU A 285 25.70 4.83 35.86
N ARG A 286 24.78 4.84 34.90
CA ARG A 286 24.90 5.56 33.63
C ARG A 286 23.64 6.38 33.33
N CYS A 287 23.80 7.55 32.75
CA CYS A 287 22.68 8.30 32.19
C CYS A 287 22.14 7.59 30.95
N ILE A 288 20.80 7.51 30.85
CA ILE A 288 20.09 6.85 29.76
C ILE A 288 19.06 7.77 29.11
N ASP A 289 19.17 9.08 29.28
CA ASP A 289 18.23 10.03 28.66
C ASP A 289 18.12 9.85 27.15
N ASP A 290 19.23 9.51 26.48
CA ASP A 290 19.25 9.25 25.03
C ASP A 290 18.46 7.98 24.64
N GLU A 291 18.22 7.07 25.58
CA GLU A 291 17.43 5.86 25.35
C GLU A 291 15.93 6.06 25.67
N ILE A 292 15.58 7.09 26.45
CA ILE A 292 14.20 7.36 26.87
C ILE A 292 13.43 8.05 25.73
N PRO A 293 12.42 7.40 25.15
CA PRO A 293 11.77 7.89 23.93
C PRO A 293 10.78 9.04 24.19
N PHE A 294 10.29 9.18 25.41
CA PHE A 294 9.33 10.22 25.83
C PHE A 294 9.21 10.28 27.36
N GLU A 295 8.72 11.40 27.86
CA GLU A 295 8.40 11.56 29.26
C GLU A 295 7.12 10.79 29.64
N ILE A 296 7.12 10.25 30.88
CA ILE A 296 6.00 9.53 31.49
C ILE A 296 5.49 10.26 32.76
N PRO A 297 4.24 10.05 33.21
CA PRO A 297 3.71 10.61 34.42
C PRO A 297 4.51 10.23 35.68
N ASP A 298 4.49 11.07 36.71
CA ASP A 298 5.28 10.88 37.94
C ASP A 298 5.00 9.58 38.71
N GLY A 299 3.79 9.02 38.56
CA GLY A 299 3.42 7.73 39.17
C GLY A 299 3.90 6.50 38.41
N TRP A 300 4.50 6.69 37.23
CA TRP A 300 4.97 5.64 36.35
C TRP A 300 6.48 5.41 36.49
N GLU A 301 6.94 4.24 36.05
CA GLU A 301 8.36 3.88 36.03
C GLU A 301 8.79 3.32 34.69
N TRP A 302 9.99 3.71 34.20
CA TRP A 302 10.66 3.03 33.13
C TRP A 302 11.40 1.80 33.64
N VAL A 303 11.25 0.66 32.97
CA VAL A 303 11.96 -0.59 33.29
C VAL A 303 12.44 -1.32 32.07
N ARG A 304 13.47 -2.16 32.21
CA ARG A 304 13.78 -3.17 31.17
C ARG A 304 12.75 -4.30 31.24
N LEU A 305 12.35 -4.84 30.07
CA LEU A 305 11.34 -5.91 29.98
C LEU A 305 11.72 -7.12 30.84
N LYS A 306 13.00 -7.49 30.89
CA LYS A 306 13.53 -8.57 31.76
C LYS A 306 13.21 -8.41 33.23
N ASN A 307 12.92 -7.20 33.70
CA ASN A 307 12.65 -6.93 35.11
C ASN A 307 11.18 -7.24 35.48
N ILE A 308 10.28 -7.31 34.50
CA ILE A 308 8.84 -7.47 34.73
C ILE A 308 8.27 -8.76 34.18
N VAL A 309 8.96 -9.41 33.24
CA VAL A 309 8.62 -10.74 32.69
C VAL A 309 9.86 -11.59 32.58
N ASN A 310 9.69 -12.90 32.47
CA ASN A 310 10.78 -13.80 32.07
C ASN A 310 10.66 -14.14 30.58
N VAL A 311 11.62 -13.66 29.79
CA VAL A 311 11.62 -13.87 28.34
C VAL A 311 12.27 -15.22 28.03
N VAL A 312 11.50 -16.16 27.49
CA VAL A 312 11.96 -17.54 27.25
C VAL A 312 11.64 -18.01 25.84
N SER A 313 12.42 -18.99 25.38
CA SER A 313 12.15 -19.76 24.18
C SER A 313 11.83 -21.21 24.55
N ALA A 314 11.11 -21.89 23.67
CA ALA A 314 10.79 -23.31 23.82
C ALA A 314 12.04 -24.20 23.70
N ARG A 315 11.96 -25.41 24.23
CA ARG A 315 12.86 -26.49 23.84
C ARG A 315 12.56 -26.90 22.40
N ARG A 316 13.62 -27.21 21.64
CA ARG A 316 13.46 -27.56 20.22
C ARG A 316 12.66 -28.84 20.04
N VAL A 317 11.61 -28.75 19.23
CA VAL A 317 10.86 -29.89 18.69
C VAL A 317 11.40 -30.17 17.29
N HIS A 318 11.86 -31.39 17.05
CA HIS A 318 12.38 -31.81 15.74
C HIS A 318 11.23 -32.17 14.81
N GLN A 319 11.46 -32.12 13.51
CA GLN A 319 10.45 -32.46 12.51
C GLN A 319 9.99 -33.94 12.63
N SER A 320 10.86 -34.83 13.10
CA SER A 320 10.55 -36.24 13.43
C SER A 320 9.49 -36.40 14.53
N ASP A 321 9.33 -35.38 15.39
CA ASP A 321 8.42 -35.41 16.54
C ASP A 321 7.01 -34.94 16.17
N TRP A 322 6.85 -34.39 14.96
CA TRP A 322 5.57 -33.87 14.48
C TRP A 322 4.57 -35.00 14.24
N LYS A 323 3.31 -34.76 14.60
CA LYS A 323 2.19 -35.68 14.50
C LYS A 323 1.03 -35.03 13.78
N GLU A 324 0.12 -35.83 13.26
CA GLU A 324 -1.15 -35.39 12.66
C GLU A 324 -2.23 -35.09 13.71
N SER A 325 -2.02 -35.53 14.94
CA SER A 325 -2.95 -35.30 16.05
C SER A 325 -2.20 -35.31 17.40
N GLY A 326 -2.81 -34.70 18.43
CA GLY A 326 -2.24 -34.63 19.77
C GLY A 326 -2.32 -33.22 20.34
N VAL A 327 -1.24 -32.72 21.00
CA VAL A 327 -1.17 -31.35 21.50
C VAL A 327 -0.75 -30.41 20.37
N PRO A 328 -1.50 -29.33 20.09
CA PRO A 328 -1.16 -28.37 19.08
C PRO A 328 0.27 -27.82 19.21
N PHE A 329 0.97 -27.72 18.07
CA PHE A 329 2.32 -27.17 17.99
C PHE A 329 2.32 -25.92 17.12
N TYR A 330 2.53 -24.75 17.74
CA TYR A 330 2.39 -23.45 17.09
C TYR A 330 3.73 -22.88 16.67
N ARG A 331 3.81 -22.43 15.42
CA ARG A 331 4.90 -21.62 14.85
C ARG A 331 4.48 -20.14 14.86
N ALA A 332 5.32 -19.26 14.37
CA ALA A 332 4.99 -17.85 14.25
C ALA A 332 3.69 -17.58 13.43
N ARG A 333 3.42 -18.41 12.39
CA ARG A 333 2.20 -18.32 11.59
C ARG A 333 0.94 -18.55 12.42
N GLU A 334 0.92 -19.58 13.22
CA GLU A 334 -0.22 -19.95 14.06
C GLU A 334 -0.44 -18.91 15.16
N ILE A 335 0.64 -18.45 15.82
CA ILE A 335 0.55 -17.38 16.82
C ILE A 335 0.05 -16.06 16.20
N ALA A 336 0.50 -15.70 14.99
CA ALA A 336 0.00 -14.52 14.30
C ALA A 336 -1.51 -14.62 14.01
N LYS A 337 -2.00 -15.78 13.54
CA LYS A 337 -3.44 -16.01 13.32
C LYS A 337 -4.25 -15.94 14.62
N LEU A 338 -3.76 -16.56 15.71
CA LEU A 338 -4.40 -16.45 17.02
C LEU A 338 -4.45 -15.00 17.51
N ALA A 339 -3.40 -14.22 17.25
CA ALA A 339 -3.35 -12.81 17.63
C ALA A 339 -4.34 -11.93 16.83
N ASP A 340 -4.54 -12.21 15.55
CA ASP A 340 -5.38 -11.44 14.65
C ASP A 340 -6.85 -11.92 14.63
N ASP A 341 -7.07 -13.23 14.54
CA ASP A 341 -8.38 -13.85 14.28
C ASP A 341 -9.00 -14.51 15.53
N GLY A 342 -8.21 -14.70 16.59
CA GLY A 342 -8.62 -15.37 17.82
C GLY A 342 -8.70 -16.90 17.72
N TYR A 343 -8.51 -17.47 16.54
CA TYR A 343 -8.47 -18.90 16.31
C TYR A 343 -7.47 -19.29 15.23
N VAL A 344 -7.09 -20.58 15.20
CA VAL A 344 -6.25 -21.13 14.14
C VAL A 344 -6.67 -22.56 13.82
N ASP A 345 -6.75 -22.89 12.53
CA ASP A 345 -6.80 -24.26 12.06
C ASP A 345 -5.37 -24.80 12.04
N ASN A 346 -5.07 -25.69 12.97
CA ASN A 346 -3.71 -26.17 13.21
C ASN A 346 -3.43 -27.50 12.48
N GLU A 347 -2.30 -27.55 11.80
CA GLU A 347 -1.86 -28.71 11.00
C GLU A 347 -0.79 -29.55 11.72
N LEU A 348 -0.15 -29.02 12.75
CA LEU A 348 0.98 -29.65 13.42
C LEU A 348 0.70 -29.90 14.89
N PHE A 349 1.02 -31.10 15.31
CA PHE A 349 0.83 -31.56 16.69
C PHE A 349 2.10 -32.23 17.21
N ILE A 350 2.18 -32.38 18.53
CA ILE A 350 3.17 -33.22 19.22
C ILE A 350 2.45 -34.25 20.11
N SER A 351 3.18 -35.28 20.50
CA SER A 351 2.61 -36.27 21.42
C SER A 351 2.41 -35.72 22.83
N GLU A 352 1.41 -36.23 23.56
CA GLU A 352 1.19 -35.88 24.97
C GLU A 352 2.44 -36.13 25.84
N ASN A 353 3.16 -37.23 25.58
CA ASN A 353 4.37 -37.57 26.34
C ASN A 353 5.47 -36.50 26.17
N LEU A 354 5.70 -36.05 24.92
CA LEU A 354 6.67 -35.01 24.64
C LEU A 354 6.25 -33.68 25.26
N TYR A 355 4.96 -33.34 25.16
CA TYR A 355 4.42 -32.14 25.80
C TYR A 355 4.66 -32.17 27.31
N ASN A 356 4.32 -33.29 27.98
CA ASN A 356 4.47 -33.45 29.42
C ASN A 356 5.94 -33.40 29.86
N GLU A 357 6.86 -33.95 29.06
CA GLU A 357 8.30 -33.85 29.28
C GLU A 357 8.79 -32.41 29.22
N PHE A 358 8.43 -31.69 28.12
CA PHE A 358 8.90 -30.35 27.87
C PHE A 358 8.28 -29.30 28.80
N SER A 359 7.02 -29.53 29.19
CA SER A 359 6.29 -28.68 30.14
C SER A 359 6.89 -28.66 31.56
N LYS A 360 7.71 -29.66 31.92
CA LYS A 360 8.49 -29.62 33.18
C LYS A 360 9.47 -28.48 33.24
N SER A 361 9.92 -27.96 32.08
CA SER A 361 10.82 -26.81 31.96
C SER A 361 10.07 -25.47 31.82
N GLY A 362 8.73 -25.49 31.89
CA GLY A 362 7.83 -24.35 31.73
C GLY A 362 7.07 -24.40 30.40
N ALA A 363 5.75 -24.66 30.47
CA ALA A 363 4.82 -24.44 29.39
C ALA A 363 4.21 -23.04 29.54
N PRO A 364 3.70 -22.41 28.45
CA PRO A 364 2.96 -21.16 28.55
C PRO A 364 1.76 -21.30 29.51
N GLN A 365 1.57 -20.30 30.37
CA GLN A 365 0.50 -20.25 31.34
C GLN A 365 -0.49 -19.15 30.98
N SER A 366 -1.73 -19.25 31.49
CA SER A 366 -2.72 -18.17 31.31
C SER A 366 -2.16 -16.81 31.73
N GLY A 367 -2.28 -15.83 30.87
CA GLY A 367 -1.73 -14.47 31.07
C GLY A 367 -0.32 -14.27 30.55
N ASP A 368 0.37 -15.30 30.10
CA ASP A 368 1.63 -15.16 29.35
C ASP A 368 1.38 -14.64 27.95
N LEU A 369 2.39 -13.97 27.37
CA LEU A 369 2.31 -13.42 26.03
C LEU A 369 3.19 -14.23 25.07
N MET A 370 2.58 -14.77 24.02
CA MET A 370 3.29 -15.41 22.92
C MET A 370 3.58 -14.36 21.85
N VAL A 371 4.85 -14.15 21.55
CA VAL A 371 5.30 -13.08 20.61
C VAL A 371 5.99 -13.71 19.41
N THR A 372 5.58 -13.32 18.20
CA THR A 372 6.24 -13.77 16.98
C THR A 372 7.62 -13.10 16.84
N ALA A 373 8.66 -13.91 16.72
CA ALA A 373 10.05 -13.47 16.72
C ALA A 373 10.73 -13.52 15.35
N VAL A 374 10.09 -14.12 14.33
CA VAL A 374 10.61 -14.24 12.95
C VAL A 374 9.48 -14.03 11.96
N GLY A 375 9.76 -13.38 10.84
CA GLY A 375 8.79 -13.08 9.78
C GLY A 375 7.89 -11.89 10.14
N THR A 376 6.64 -12.12 10.49
CA THR A 376 5.75 -11.07 11.00
C THR A 376 6.09 -10.80 12.46
N LEU A 377 6.98 -9.86 12.71
CA LEU A 377 7.51 -9.57 14.05
C LEU A 377 6.47 -8.90 14.96
N GLY A 378 6.51 -9.25 16.26
CA GLY A 378 5.81 -8.52 17.31
C GLY A 378 4.29 -8.72 17.36
N LYS A 379 3.74 -9.73 16.66
CA LYS A 379 2.34 -10.15 16.89
C LYS A 379 2.24 -10.83 18.25
N VAL A 380 1.20 -10.49 19.01
CA VAL A 380 1.05 -10.93 20.42
C VAL A 380 -0.25 -11.65 20.62
N TYR A 381 -0.15 -12.88 21.08
CA TYR A 381 -1.27 -13.67 21.61
C TYR A 381 -1.16 -13.82 23.12
N ILE A 382 -2.23 -13.53 23.85
CA ILE A 382 -2.29 -13.76 25.31
C ILE A 382 -2.86 -15.15 25.55
N VAL A 383 -2.10 -15.98 26.25
CA VAL A 383 -2.48 -17.36 26.57
C VAL A 383 -3.73 -17.36 27.45
N GLN A 384 -4.75 -18.12 27.04
CA GLN A 384 -6.02 -18.25 27.74
C GLN A 384 -5.98 -19.42 28.74
N GLN A 385 -6.90 -19.43 29.67
CA GLN A 385 -6.98 -20.50 30.68
C GLN A 385 -7.26 -21.89 30.09
N THR A 386 -7.94 -21.92 28.94
CA THR A 386 -8.32 -23.14 28.22
C THR A 386 -7.24 -23.66 27.27
N ASP A 387 -6.17 -22.88 27.09
CA ASP A 387 -5.15 -23.20 26.11
C ASP A 387 -4.24 -24.34 26.58
N LYS A 388 -4.01 -25.27 25.66
CA LYS A 388 -3.01 -26.32 25.80
C LYS A 388 -2.28 -26.50 24.48
N PHE A 389 -1.07 -25.97 24.39
CA PHE A 389 -0.23 -26.07 23.18
C PHE A 389 1.25 -26.02 23.56
N TYR A 390 2.09 -26.36 22.61
CA TYR A 390 3.52 -26.09 22.65
C TYR A 390 3.92 -25.21 21.45
N TYR A 391 5.10 -24.62 21.46
CA TYR A 391 5.48 -23.65 20.43
C TYR A 391 6.89 -23.85 19.90
N LYS A 392 7.16 -23.31 18.69
CA LYS A 392 8.43 -23.48 18.01
C LYS A 392 9.49 -22.54 18.55
N ASP A 393 10.64 -23.10 18.97
CA ASP A 393 11.85 -22.37 19.32
C ASP A 393 12.28 -21.40 18.21
N ALA A 394 12.97 -20.34 18.57
CA ALA A 394 13.54 -19.28 17.71
C ALA A 394 12.53 -18.51 16.85
N SER A 395 11.33 -19.03 16.57
CA SER A 395 10.32 -18.31 15.79
C SER A 395 9.21 -17.67 16.63
N VAL A 396 9.03 -18.17 17.86
CA VAL A 396 8.12 -17.64 18.87
C VAL A 396 8.86 -17.54 20.19
N ILE A 397 8.69 -16.43 20.89
CA ILE A 397 9.17 -16.24 22.26
C ILE A 397 7.99 -16.05 23.20
N CYS A 398 8.14 -16.52 24.42
CA CYS A 398 7.14 -16.38 25.49
C CYS A 398 7.63 -15.35 26.50
N PHE A 399 6.78 -14.37 26.80
CA PHE A 399 6.96 -13.45 27.94
C PHE A 399 6.13 -14.01 29.09
N MET A 400 6.79 -14.76 29.97
CA MET A 400 6.15 -15.30 31.16
C MET A 400 5.84 -14.15 32.12
N ASN A 401 4.57 -13.80 32.19
CA ASN A 401 4.09 -12.74 33.07
C ASN A 401 3.92 -13.30 34.49
N PHE A 402 4.70 -12.86 35.45
CA PHE A 402 4.62 -13.31 36.83
C PHE A 402 3.25 -13.05 37.52
N GLY A 403 2.20 -12.77 36.73
CA GLY A 403 0.83 -12.51 37.19
C GLY A 403 0.63 -11.17 37.85
N LYS A 404 1.59 -10.27 37.77
CA LYS A 404 1.58 -8.98 38.45
C LYS A 404 1.24 -7.79 37.57
N LEU A 405 1.39 -7.94 36.21
CA LEU A 405 1.00 -6.91 35.26
C LEU A 405 -0.28 -7.35 34.53
N ASN A 406 -1.08 -6.38 34.10
CA ASN A 406 -2.22 -6.64 33.23
C ASN A 406 -1.71 -7.13 31.85
N PRO A 407 -1.98 -8.37 31.43
CA PRO A 407 -1.44 -8.92 30.18
C PRO A 407 -1.95 -8.16 28.95
N GLU A 408 -3.16 -7.61 28.99
CA GLU A 408 -3.68 -6.78 27.91
C GLU A 408 -2.90 -5.45 27.81
N TYR A 409 -2.49 -4.85 28.93
CA TYR A 409 -1.65 -3.66 28.91
C TYR A 409 -0.28 -3.97 28.28
N LEU A 410 0.36 -5.10 28.66
CA LEU A 410 1.59 -5.55 28.00
C LEU A 410 1.39 -5.75 26.48
N LYS A 411 0.25 -6.31 26.06
CA LYS A 411 -0.10 -6.42 24.65
C LYS A 411 -0.20 -5.04 23.98
N LEU A 412 -0.83 -4.04 24.62
CA LEU A 412 -0.91 -2.67 24.09
C LEU A 412 0.48 -2.06 23.89
N ILE A 413 1.39 -2.26 24.85
CA ILE A 413 2.79 -1.79 24.72
C ILE A 413 3.43 -2.40 23.47
N MET A 414 3.35 -3.72 23.29
CA MET A 414 3.95 -4.41 22.17
C MET A 414 3.39 -3.97 20.83
N MET A 415 2.12 -3.55 20.78
CA MET A 415 1.44 -3.05 19.59
C MET A 415 1.64 -1.54 19.37
N SER A 416 2.18 -0.81 20.32
CA SER A 416 2.38 0.64 20.20
C SER A 416 3.41 1.00 19.13
N PRO A 417 3.27 2.16 18.47
CA PRO A 417 4.26 2.64 17.50
C PRO A 417 5.67 2.71 18.09
N PHE A 418 5.79 3.11 19.35
CA PHE A 418 7.05 3.13 20.08
C PHE A 418 7.73 1.75 20.08
N MET A 419 7.04 0.70 20.54
CA MET A 419 7.62 -0.63 20.63
C MET A 419 7.84 -1.26 19.24
N VAL A 420 6.93 -1.03 18.29
CA VAL A 420 7.09 -1.49 16.92
C VAL A 420 8.35 -0.88 16.27
N SER A 421 8.64 0.40 16.54
CA SER A 421 9.89 1.03 16.10
C SER A 421 11.10 0.38 16.77
N ALA A 422 11.09 0.23 18.10
CA ALA A 422 12.18 -0.39 18.85
C ALA A 422 12.48 -1.82 18.36
N ILE A 423 11.44 -2.62 18.07
CA ILE A 423 11.58 -3.96 17.48
C ILE A 423 12.26 -3.89 16.12
N LYS A 424 11.89 -2.91 15.30
CA LYS A 424 12.42 -2.74 13.95
C LYS A 424 13.90 -2.33 13.96
N ASP A 425 14.21 -1.36 14.83
CA ASP A 425 15.56 -0.79 14.94
C ASP A 425 16.58 -1.80 15.51
N HIS A 426 16.13 -2.70 16.38
CA HIS A 426 16.97 -3.73 17.01
C HIS A 426 16.85 -5.11 16.31
N SER A 427 16.05 -5.24 15.24
CA SER A 427 15.95 -6.49 14.52
C SER A 427 17.25 -6.77 13.74
N THR A 428 17.85 -7.95 13.99
CA THR A 428 19.05 -8.41 13.28
C THR A 428 18.66 -9.21 12.03
N GLY A 429 19.34 -8.98 10.93
CA GLY A 429 19.17 -9.73 9.68
C GLY A 429 18.89 -8.84 8.47
N THR A 430 19.58 -9.13 7.35
CA THR A 430 19.47 -8.36 6.10
C THR A 430 18.25 -8.74 5.26
N THR A 431 17.67 -9.92 5.48
CA THR A 431 16.59 -10.47 4.64
C THR A 431 15.31 -10.76 5.45
N VAL A 432 15.44 -11.19 6.70
CA VAL A 432 14.29 -11.47 7.61
C VAL A 432 14.65 -10.94 8.99
N GLY A 433 13.90 -9.93 9.47
CA GLY A 433 14.08 -9.40 10.83
C GLY A 433 13.82 -10.49 11.88
N THR A 434 14.57 -10.45 12.98
CA THR A 434 14.43 -11.41 14.09
C THR A 434 14.52 -10.69 15.43
N ILE A 435 13.57 -11.01 16.34
CA ILE A 435 13.64 -10.63 17.75
C ILE A 435 14.41 -11.73 18.48
N THR A 436 15.55 -11.39 19.10
CA THR A 436 16.31 -12.33 19.94
C THR A 436 15.89 -12.22 21.39
N LEU A 437 16.17 -13.25 22.21
CA LEU A 437 15.94 -13.15 23.66
C LEU A 437 16.76 -12.03 24.29
N VAL A 438 17.96 -11.78 23.79
CA VAL A 438 18.84 -10.70 24.27
C VAL A 438 18.20 -9.34 24.00
N THR A 439 17.80 -9.08 22.76
CA THR A 439 17.19 -7.79 22.40
C THR A 439 15.85 -7.58 23.10
N ALA A 440 15.02 -8.61 23.21
CA ALA A 440 13.73 -8.49 23.90
C ALA A 440 13.90 -8.14 25.39
N ASN A 441 14.87 -8.71 26.06
CA ASN A 441 15.16 -8.44 27.47
C ASN A 441 15.50 -6.95 27.74
N GLU A 442 16.11 -6.27 26.77
CA GLU A 442 16.57 -4.89 26.90
C GLU A 442 15.53 -3.84 26.45
N TYR A 443 14.35 -4.24 25.96
CA TYR A 443 13.30 -3.28 25.62
C TYR A 443 12.89 -2.47 26.84
N LEU A 444 12.82 -1.15 26.67
CA LEU A 444 12.27 -0.23 27.66
C LEU A 444 10.75 -0.33 27.69
N VAL A 445 10.18 -0.37 28.86
CA VAL A 445 8.74 -0.53 29.08
C VAL A 445 8.28 0.50 30.11
N PRO A 446 7.28 1.35 29.76
CA PRO A 446 6.66 2.26 30.74
C PRO A 446 5.61 1.48 31.54
N VAL A 447 5.73 1.51 32.85
CA VAL A 447 4.84 0.77 33.76
C VAL A 447 4.02 1.75 34.60
N PRO A 448 2.68 1.82 34.40
CA PRO A 448 1.76 2.59 35.21
C PRO A 448 1.38 1.86 36.51
N PRO A 449 0.73 2.56 37.44
CA PRO A 449 -0.03 1.96 38.53
C PRO A 449 -0.97 0.87 38.05
N PHE A 450 -1.14 -0.22 38.79
CA PHE A 450 -1.92 -1.39 38.32
C PHE A 450 -3.38 -1.05 37.94
N LEU A 451 -4.03 -0.20 38.77
CA LEU A 451 -5.42 0.23 38.46
C LEU A 451 -5.49 1.08 37.18
N GLU A 452 -4.47 1.89 36.96
CA GLU A 452 -4.38 2.67 35.71
C GLU A 452 -4.18 1.79 34.50
N GLN A 453 -3.39 0.70 34.57
CA GLN A 453 -3.31 -0.30 33.47
C GLN A 453 -4.71 -0.79 33.09
N THR A 454 -5.56 -1.07 34.07
CA THR A 454 -6.93 -1.54 33.86
C THR A 454 -7.80 -0.47 33.20
N ARG A 455 -7.69 0.81 33.66
CA ARG A 455 -8.42 1.93 33.03
C ARG A 455 -7.97 2.16 31.59
N ILE A 456 -6.68 2.10 31.31
CA ILE A 456 -6.11 2.24 29.95
C ILE A 456 -6.68 1.16 29.02
N VAL A 457 -6.63 -0.10 29.45
CA VAL A 457 -7.15 -1.24 28.67
C VAL A 457 -8.65 -1.09 28.39
N ALA A 458 -9.43 -0.74 29.41
CA ALA A 458 -10.88 -0.55 29.25
C ALA A 458 -11.20 0.60 28.29
N HIS A 459 -10.48 1.71 28.38
CA HIS A 459 -10.69 2.87 27.51
C HIS A 459 -10.25 2.57 26.07
N PHE A 460 -9.10 1.91 25.89
CA PHE A 460 -8.63 1.46 24.59
C PHE A 460 -9.65 0.54 23.90
N ARG A 461 -10.19 -0.46 24.61
CA ARG A 461 -11.22 -1.37 24.07
C ARG A 461 -12.44 -0.62 23.59
N LYS A 462 -12.91 0.36 24.37
CA LYS A 462 -14.06 1.22 24.00
C LYS A 462 -13.78 2.00 22.73
N LEU A 463 -12.62 2.65 22.62
CA LEU A 463 -12.25 3.42 21.43
C LEU A 463 -12.01 2.52 20.20
N ASN A 464 -11.35 1.39 20.39
CA ASN A 464 -11.10 0.44 19.28
C ASN A 464 -12.40 -0.14 18.72
N HIS A 465 -13.42 -0.35 19.54
CA HIS A 465 -14.76 -0.75 19.10
C HIS A 465 -15.45 0.35 18.26
N LEU A 466 -15.29 1.61 18.62
CA LEU A 466 -15.85 2.75 17.86
C LEU A 466 -15.14 2.92 16.50
N ILE A 467 -13.86 2.60 16.40
CA ILE A 467 -13.08 2.68 15.15
C ILE A 467 -13.44 1.53 14.20
N ASN A 468 -13.70 0.34 14.70
CA ASN A 468 -13.98 -0.86 13.93
C ASN A 468 -15.32 -1.49 14.34
N PRO A 469 -16.46 -0.89 14.01
CA PRO A 469 -17.77 -1.38 14.46
C PRO A 469 -18.19 -2.72 13.82
N CYS A 470 -17.50 -3.18 12.77
CA CYS A 470 -17.84 -4.39 12.03
C CYS A 470 -17.10 -5.67 12.50
N ASN A 471 -16.26 -5.62 13.53
CA ASN A 471 -15.58 -6.81 14.08
C ASN A 471 -16.40 -7.37 15.27
N MET A 472 -17.58 -7.91 14.98
CA MET A 472 -18.28 -8.85 15.84
C MET A 472 -18.25 -10.26 15.25
#